data_81a9b1f7510919cd8b8c840427fb9199
#
_entry.id   81a9b1f7510919cd8b8c840427fb9199
#
_cell.length_a   1.000
_cell.length_b   1.000
_cell.length_c   1.000
_cell.angle_alpha   90.00
_cell.angle_beta   90.00
_cell.angle_gamma   90.00
#
_symmetry.space_group_name_H-M   'P 1'
#
loop_
_entity.id
_entity.type
_entity.pdbx_description
1 polymer ?
#
loop_
_entity_poly.entity_id
_entity_poly.type
_entity_poly.pdbx_seq_one_letter_code
_entity_poly.pdbx_strand_id
1 'polypeptide(L)'
;MKKPVVLCIMDGYGKNDSDYGNAIAMAKKPNLDKLMAEYPMTYIGASGLDVGLPDGQMGNSEVGHTNIGAGRVVYQPLTIITKAFEDGDAEKNSALKGAMDNAKGKALHLIGLVSPGGVHSHSEHLYHLLQMAKNNGVENVYVHALLDGRDVPPSSAVEYLNELEDKMKEIGVGKIASVMGRFYAMDRDNIWDRVEKAYAAIVYGEGIQADNAVEAVKASYETVDEDGKHLTDEFVLPTVIGGSEGRVKADDSVIFFNFRPDRAREITRTFVDPDFNGFERKNGFFKLYYVCMTQYDAEMPNVEVAFGPETLVNTFGEYISKHGMTQLRIAETQKYAHVTFFFNGGEEKQYEGEDRILVASPKISTFDLMPEMSAPEVSEKLNAAVRSGKYDAIIVNFANCDMVGHTGIIPAAIKAVETVDACVGSLAKAVIEMNGNLFITADHGNADKMLDENGEPFTAHTTNPVPFVAVNCGEGVELRDGGKLCDIAPTMLQMLGLDKPAEMTGVSLIK
;
A
#
# COMPACT_ATOMS: atom_id res chain seq x y z
N MET A 1 -22.28 -8.96 -33.31
CA MET A 1 -21.10 -9.32 -32.47
C MET A 1 -20.57 -8.01 -31.91
N LYS A 2 -20.20 -8.00 -30.60
CA LYS A 2 -19.66 -6.83 -29.95
C LYS A 2 -18.22 -6.58 -30.43
N LYS A 3 -17.80 -5.32 -30.43
CA LYS A 3 -16.42 -4.90 -30.68
C LYS A 3 -15.77 -4.73 -29.33
N PRO A 4 -14.92 -5.66 -28.85
CA PRO A 4 -14.41 -5.59 -27.49
C PRO A 4 -13.37 -4.48 -27.33
N VAL A 5 -13.39 -3.82 -26.18
CA VAL A 5 -12.27 -3.03 -25.66
C VAL A 5 -11.47 -3.93 -24.73
N VAL A 6 -10.23 -4.21 -25.07
CA VAL A 6 -9.38 -5.16 -24.34
C VAL A 6 -8.23 -4.43 -23.66
N LEU A 7 -8.03 -4.67 -22.37
CA LEU A 7 -6.85 -4.26 -21.61
C LEU A 7 -5.97 -5.49 -21.37
N CYS A 8 -4.75 -5.45 -21.90
CA CYS A 8 -3.72 -6.45 -21.67
C CYS A 8 -2.64 -5.88 -20.76
N ILE A 9 -2.52 -6.43 -19.56
CA ILE A 9 -1.51 -6.05 -18.56
C ILE A 9 -0.40 -7.09 -18.59
N MET A 10 0.80 -6.66 -18.97
CA MET A 10 2.03 -7.44 -18.94
C MET A 10 2.71 -7.19 -17.59
N ASP A 11 2.31 -7.92 -16.56
CA ASP A 11 2.76 -7.70 -15.18
C ASP A 11 4.29 -7.66 -15.07
N GLY A 12 4.84 -6.60 -14.46
CA GLY A 12 6.27 -6.44 -14.29
C GLY A 12 7.06 -5.99 -15.53
N TYR A 13 6.40 -5.51 -16.59
CA TYR A 13 7.04 -5.05 -17.84
C TYR A 13 7.33 -3.55 -17.80
N GLY A 14 8.44 -3.15 -17.16
CA GLY A 14 8.89 -1.76 -17.07
C GLY A 14 9.69 -1.26 -18.27
N LYS A 15 9.90 0.05 -18.34
CA LYS A 15 10.75 0.73 -19.32
C LYS A 15 12.09 1.10 -18.68
N ASN A 16 13.16 0.52 -19.17
CA ASN A 16 14.52 0.88 -18.79
C ASN A 16 15.36 1.18 -20.03
N ASP A 17 16.12 2.27 -20.01
CA ASP A 17 16.99 2.65 -21.13
C ASP A 17 18.33 1.90 -21.13
N SER A 18 18.68 1.24 -20.02
CA SER A 18 19.86 0.40 -19.90
C SER A 18 19.59 -1.03 -20.36
N ASP A 19 20.50 -1.61 -21.10
CA ASP A 19 20.49 -3.04 -21.47
C ASP A 19 21.07 -3.91 -20.34
N TYR A 20 21.74 -3.31 -19.36
CA TYR A 20 22.39 -4.05 -18.27
C TYR A 20 21.37 -4.68 -17.32
N GLY A 21 21.40 -6.01 -17.24
CA GLY A 21 20.46 -6.76 -16.41
C GLY A 21 18.99 -6.62 -16.84
N ASN A 22 18.72 -6.18 -18.06
CA ASN A 22 17.38 -5.91 -18.59
C ASN A 22 16.92 -7.08 -19.47
N ALA A 23 16.12 -8.00 -18.88
CA ALA A 23 15.61 -9.16 -19.60
C ALA A 23 14.67 -8.76 -20.76
N ILE A 24 13.98 -7.64 -20.65
CA ILE A 24 13.08 -7.12 -21.70
C ILE A 24 13.89 -6.66 -22.93
N ALA A 25 15.01 -5.95 -22.71
CA ALA A 25 15.88 -5.52 -23.78
C ALA A 25 16.58 -6.70 -24.49
N MET A 26 16.93 -7.73 -23.72
CA MET A 26 17.62 -8.94 -24.21
C MET A 26 16.69 -9.91 -24.96
N ALA A 27 15.38 -9.85 -24.70
CA ALA A 27 14.41 -10.80 -25.26
C ALA A 27 14.08 -10.51 -26.73
N LYS A 28 13.81 -11.59 -27.49
CA LYS A 28 13.25 -11.50 -28.84
C LYS A 28 11.74 -11.32 -28.77
N LYS A 29 11.28 -10.11 -29.04
CA LYS A 29 9.86 -9.71 -28.92
C LYS A 29 9.32 -9.07 -30.19
N PRO A 30 9.34 -9.77 -31.33
CA PRO A 30 8.99 -9.18 -32.64
C PRO A 30 7.56 -8.67 -32.73
N ASN A 31 6.62 -9.26 -31.97
CA ASN A 31 5.23 -8.80 -31.97
C ASN A 31 5.07 -7.46 -31.23
N LEU A 32 5.63 -7.36 -30.02
CA LEU A 32 5.63 -6.12 -29.25
C LEU A 32 6.40 -5.02 -29.96
N ASP A 33 7.59 -5.31 -30.50
CA ASP A 33 8.39 -4.35 -31.25
C ASP A 33 7.61 -3.80 -32.46
N LYS A 34 6.89 -4.65 -33.19
CA LYS A 34 6.04 -4.27 -34.31
C LYS A 34 4.85 -3.41 -33.84
N LEU A 35 4.12 -3.83 -32.81
CA LEU A 35 2.96 -3.11 -32.29
C LEU A 35 3.36 -1.74 -31.78
N MET A 36 4.47 -1.63 -31.04
CA MET A 36 4.99 -0.35 -30.54
C MET A 36 5.49 0.59 -31.64
N ALA A 37 5.92 0.05 -32.79
CA ALA A 37 6.35 0.84 -33.95
C ALA A 37 5.19 1.29 -34.85
N GLU A 38 4.12 0.49 -34.96
CA GLU A 38 3.02 0.73 -35.89
C GLU A 38 1.84 1.51 -35.26
N TYR A 39 1.68 1.46 -33.95
CA TYR A 39 0.55 2.05 -33.24
C TYR A 39 0.98 3.17 -32.26
N PRO A 40 0.08 4.12 -31.94
CA PRO A 40 0.37 5.14 -30.93
C PRO A 40 0.77 4.52 -29.60
N MET A 41 1.88 5.02 -29.06
CA MET A 41 2.36 4.59 -27.74
C MET A 41 2.88 5.77 -26.94
N THR A 42 2.86 5.62 -25.62
CA THR A 42 3.47 6.52 -24.65
C THR A 42 3.95 5.71 -23.43
N TYR A 43 4.66 6.35 -22.52
CA TYR A 43 4.99 5.78 -21.21
C TYR A 43 4.21 6.49 -20.12
N ILE A 44 3.73 5.72 -19.14
CA ILE A 44 2.90 6.21 -18.05
C ILE A 44 3.51 5.89 -16.70
N GLY A 45 3.25 6.75 -15.70
CA GLY A 45 3.75 6.58 -14.33
C GLY A 45 3.06 5.41 -13.62
N ALA A 46 3.87 4.56 -12.98
CA ALA A 46 3.44 3.34 -12.30
C ALA A 46 4.07 3.18 -10.90
N SER A 47 4.63 4.25 -10.33
CA SER A 47 5.32 4.23 -9.03
C SER A 47 5.12 5.54 -8.27
N GLY A 48 5.51 5.57 -7.01
CA GLY A 48 5.49 6.77 -6.18
C GLY A 48 4.12 7.46 -6.17
N LEU A 49 4.13 8.78 -6.18
CA LEU A 49 2.90 9.60 -6.11
C LEU A 49 1.94 9.38 -7.28
N ASP A 50 2.41 8.85 -8.41
CA ASP A 50 1.57 8.56 -9.57
C ASP A 50 0.56 7.44 -9.30
N VAL A 51 0.82 6.63 -8.31
CA VAL A 51 -0.05 5.51 -7.89
C VAL A 51 -0.46 5.57 -6.41
N GLY A 52 -0.21 6.71 -5.76
CA GLY A 52 -0.61 6.95 -4.36
C GLY A 52 0.33 6.37 -3.31
N LEU A 53 1.55 6.02 -3.71
CA LEU A 53 2.65 5.63 -2.83
C LEU A 53 3.54 6.84 -2.48
N PRO A 54 4.37 6.77 -1.44
CA PRO A 54 5.42 7.77 -1.20
C PRO A 54 6.31 7.98 -2.41
N ASP A 55 6.87 9.18 -2.52
CA ASP A 55 7.81 9.51 -3.61
C ASP A 55 9.00 8.54 -3.63
N GLY A 56 9.40 8.11 -4.83
CA GLY A 56 10.48 7.14 -5.03
C GLY A 56 10.16 5.69 -4.63
N GLN A 57 8.98 5.39 -4.11
CA GLN A 57 8.58 4.01 -3.81
C GLN A 57 8.13 3.28 -5.08
N MET A 58 8.68 2.07 -5.29
CA MET A 58 8.31 1.20 -6.40
C MET A 58 6.83 0.80 -6.34
N GLY A 59 6.17 0.72 -7.50
CA GLY A 59 4.82 0.19 -7.62
C GLY A 59 4.75 -1.31 -7.31
N ASN A 60 3.54 -1.82 -7.25
CA ASN A 60 3.26 -3.25 -7.11
C ASN A 60 1.92 -3.59 -7.75
N SER A 61 1.65 -4.89 -7.96
CA SER A 61 0.46 -5.32 -8.68
C SER A 61 -0.85 -4.95 -7.99
N GLU A 62 -0.91 -4.97 -6.65
CA GLU A 62 -2.10 -4.60 -5.89
C GLU A 62 -2.47 -3.13 -6.12
N VAL A 63 -1.50 -2.25 -5.91
CA VAL A 63 -1.65 -0.80 -6.10
C VAL A 63 -1.91 -0.48 -7.57
N GLY A 64 -1.15 -1.07 -8.49
CA GLY A 64 -1.30 -0.84 -9.93
C GLY A 64 -2.70 -1.18 -10.44
N HIS A 65 -3.19 -2.40 -10.14
CA HIS A 65 -4.53 -2.83 -10.58
C HIS A 65 -5.65 -2.03 -9.91
N THR A 66 -5.47 -1.65 -8.63
CA THR A 66 -6.44 -0.78 -7.94
C THR A 66 -6.54 0.58 -8.61
N ASN A 67 -5.43 1.23 -8.95
CA ASN A 67 -5.43 2.53 -9.64
C ASN A 67 -6.04 2.43 -11.04
N ILE A 68 -5.71 1.38 -11.81
CA ILE A 68 -6.28 1.14 -13.14
C ILE A 68 -7.80 1.01 -13.03
N GLY A 69 -8.28 0.15 -12.14
CA GLY A 69 -9.71 -0.13 -12.01
C GLY A 69 -10.52 1.02 -11.40
N ALA A 70 -9.93 1.78 -10.47
CA ALA A 70 -10.57 2.92 -9.83
C ALA A 70 -10.64 4.16 -10.74
N GLY A 71 -9.80 4.27 -11.78
CA GLY A 71 -9.72 5.43 -12.64
C GLY A 71 -9.30 6.72 -11.92
N ARG A 72 -8.64 6.59 -10.77
CA ARG A 72 -8.11 7.66 -9.92
C ARG A 72 -6.90 7.18 -9.15
N VAL A 73 -6.05 8.12 -8.73
CA VAL A 73 -4.94 7.79 -7.83
C VAL A 73 -5.53 7.40 -6.47
N VAL A 74 -5.28 6.15 -6.05
CA VAL A 74 -5.71 5.62 -4.76
C VAL A 74 -4.52 5.70 -3.80
N TYR A 75 -4.56 6.69 -2.95
CA TYR A 75 -3.47 6.91 -2.00
C TYR A 75 -3.45 5.86 -0.90
N GLN A 76 -2.26 5.39 -0.56
CA GLN A 76 -2.06 4.53 0.59
C GLN A 76 -2.15 5.34 1.90
N PRO A 77 -2.48 4.71 3.04
CA PRO A 77 -2.67 5.42 4.31
C PRO A 77 -1.53 6.37 4.67
N LEU A 78 -0.28 5.96 4.51
CA LEU A 78 0.88 6.81 4.74
C LEU A 78 0.80 8.11 3.92
N THR A 79 0.55 7.99 2.62
CA THR A 79 0.50 9.13 1.71
C THR A 79 -0.72 10.03 1.97
N ILE A 80 -1.89 9.42 2.28
CA ILE A 80 -3.12 10.18 2.64
C ILE A 80 -2.84 11.07 3.85
N ILE A 81 -2.26 10.49 4.90
CA ILE A 81 -2.02 11.18 6.17
C ILE A 81 -0.95 12.26 6.00
N THR A 82 0.15 11.94 5.31
CA THR A 82 1.21 12.91 5.01
C THR A 82 0.64 14.12 4.27
N LYS A 83 -0.09 13.89 3.17
CA LYS A 83 -0.73 14.96 2.40
C LYS A 83 -1.74 15.77 3.23
N ALA A 84 -2.55 15.11 4.05
CA ALA A 84 -3.52 15.81 4.90
C ALA A 84 -2.84 16.78 5.88
N PHE A 85 -1.65 16.43 6.38
CA PHE A 85 -0.88 17.35 7.22
C PHE A 85 -0.24 18.48 6.39
N GLU A 86 0.38 18.17 5.26
CA GLU A 86 1.02 19.14 4.36
C GLU A 86 0.01 20.17 3.81
N ASP A 87 -1.17 19.72 3.39
CA ASP A 87 -2.22 20.54 2.81
C ASP A 87 -3.06 21.29 3.90
N GLY A 88 -2.83 21.00 5.20
CA GLY A 88 -3.54 21.57 6.33
C GLY A 88 -4.97 21.02 6.53
N ASP A 89 -5.33 19.94 5.87
CA ASP A 89 -6.65 19.30 6.02
C ASP A 89 -6.75 18.49 7.32
N ALA A 90 -5.62 18.00 7.86
CA ALA A 90 -5.58 17.37 9.17
C ALA A 90 -6.06 18.29 10.30
N GLU A 91 -5.82 19.61 10.21
CA GLU A 91 -6.32 20.61 11.17
C GLU A 91 -7.85 20.73 11.19
N LYS A 92 -8.51 20.31 10.11
CA LYS A 92 -9.97 20.30 9.95
C LYS A 92 -10.59 18.94 10.29
N ASN A 93 -9.76 17.91 10.49
CA ASN A 93 -10.21 16.56 10.79
C ASN A 93 -10.95 16.54 12.14
N SER A 94 -12.21 16.11 12.14
CA SER A 94 -13.09 16.18 13.32
C SER A 94 -12.59 15.34 14.49
N ALA A 95 -12.02 14.16 14.25
CA ALA A 95 -11.51 13.27 15.29
C ALA A 95 -10.24 13.86 15.94
N LEU A 96 -9.28 14.32 15.13
CA LEU A 96 -8.04 14.94 15.63
C LEU A 96 -8.34 16.21 16.38
N LYS A 97 -9.19 17.09 15.81
CA LYS A 97 -9.61 18.33 16.47
C LYS A 97 -10.37 18.07 17.77
N GLY A 98 -11.26 17.08 17.78
CA GLY A 98 -11.98 16.66 18.97
C GLY A 98 -11.04 16.20 20.09
N ALA A 99 -9.97 15.47 19.76
CA ALA A 99 -8.95 15.09 20.74
C ALA A 99 -8.22 16.30 21.31
N MET A 100 -7.84 17.27 20.47
CA MET A 100 -7.20 18.51 20.91
C MET A 100 -8.14 19.34 21.82
N ASP A 101 -9.40 19.48 21.44
CA ASP A 101 -10.38 20.23 22.22
C ASP A 101 -10.69 19.56 23.57
N ASN A 102 -10.81 18.22 23.60
CA ASN A 102 -11.00 17.47 24.85
C ASN A 102 -9.78 17.54 25.79
N ALA A 103 -8.58 17.64 25.23
CA ALA A 103 -7.33 17.70 26.02
C ALA A 103 -7.10 19.06 26.70
N LYS A 104 -7.87 20.10 26.39
CA LYS A 104 -7.76 21.40 27.07
C LYS A 104 -8.11 21.29 28.56
N GLY A 105 -7.13 21.57 29.41
CA GLY A 105 -7.23 21.39 30.86
C GLY A 105 -7.08 19.95 31.36
N LYS A 106 -6.76 19.02 30.47
CA LYS A 106 -6.45 17.60 30.72
C LYS A 106 -5.11 17.23 30.04
N ALA A 107 -4.94 15.99 29.63
CA ALA A 107 -3.77 15.57 28.89
C ALA A 107 -4.12 15.02 27.48
N LEU A 108 -3.19 15.20 26.56
CA LEU A 108 -3.12 14.52 25.28
C LEU A 108 -1.99 13.50 25.31
N HIS A 109 -2.29 12.25 24.99
CA HIS A 109 -1.33 11.18 24.88
C HIS A 109 -1.18 10.77 23.42
N LEU A 110 0.04 10.82 22.89
CA LEU A 110 0.40 10.37 21.55
C LEU A 110 1.12 9.03 21.69
N ILE A 111 0.50 7.96 21.20
CA ILE A 111 1.03 6.61 21.28
C ILE A 111 1.33 6.12 19.88
N GLY A 112 2.48 5.50 19.64
CA GLY A 112 2.79 4.90 18.34
C GLY A 112 4.27 4.66 18.12
N LEU A 113 4.58 4.02 17.00
CA LEU A 113 5.93 3.63 16.61
C LEU A 113 6.72 4.85 16.14
N VAL A 114 7.83 5.13 16.80
CA VAL A 114 8.69 6.30 16.52
C VAL A 114 9.84 5.88 15.62
N SER A 115 9.64 5.97 14.33
CA SER A 115 10.67 5.75 13.30
C SER A 115 10.23 6.38 11.95
N PRO A 116 11.15 6.60 11.01
CA PRO A 116 10.84 7.00 9.62
C PRO A 116 10.50 5.79 8.72
N GLY A 117 10.36 4.58 9.26
CA GLY A 117 10.21 3.34 8.49
C GLY A 117 8.97 3.28 7.58
N GLY A 118 7.90 4.00 7.93
CA GLY A 118 6.73 4.18 7.04
C GLY A 118 5.86 2.93 6.83
N VAL A 119 6.06 1.87 7.63
CA VAL A 119 5.28 0.62 7.52
C VAL A 119 4.07 0.63 8.44
N HIS A 120 4.23 1.05 9.68
CA HIS A 120 3.15 1.12 10.68
C HIS A 120 2.80 2.55 11.06
N SER A 121 3.78 3.45 11.02
CA SER A 121 3.70 4.86 11.37
C SER A 121 4.78 5.64 10.64
N HIS A 122 4.84 6.94 10.84
CA HIS A 122 5.95 7.78 10.40
C HIS A 122 6.19 8.89 11.41
N SER A 123 7.46 9.16 11.76
CA SER A 123 7.84 10.19 12.76
C SER A 123 7.30 11.57 12.41
N GLU A 124 7.27 11.96 11.13
CA GLU A 124 6.72 13.25 10.70
C GLU A 124 5.25 13.43 11.11
N HIS A 125 4.44 12.36 11.10
CA HIS A 125 3.05 12.46 11.56
C HIS A 125 2.97 12.79 13.06
N LEU A 126 3.88 12.25 13.87
CA LEU A 126 3.98 12.61 15.29
C LEU A 126 4.38 14.08 15.46
N TYR A 127 5.34 14.58 14.67
CA TYR A 127 5.77 15.97 14.73
C TYR A 127 4.64 16.92 14.33
N HIS A 128 3.87 16.59 13.31
CA HIS A 128 2.67 17.34 12.93
C HIS A 128 1.59 17.32 14.03
N LEU A 129 1.36 16.20 14.71
CA LEU A 129 0.43 16.11 15.84
C LEU A 129 0.88 16.97 17.03
N LEU A 130 2.17 17.00 17.33
CA LEU A 130 2.74 17.91 18.35
C LEU A 130 2.53 19.38 17.95
N GLN A 131 2.78 19.75 16.70
CA GLN A 131 2.53 21.10 16.21
C GLN A 131 1.03 21.47 16.28
N MET A 132 0.16 20.53 15.89
CA MET A 132 -1.29 20.70 16.01
C MET A 132 -1.73 20.90 17.46
N ALA A 133 -1.18 20.15 18.42
CA ALA A 133 -1.45 20.32 19.84
C ALA A 133 -1.03 21.72 20.32
N LYS A 134 0.15 22.19 19.92
CA LYS A 134 0.64 23.54 20.20
C LYS A 134 -0.29 24.61 19.64
N ASN A 135 -0.70 24.48 18.37
CA ASN A 135 -1.58 25.43 17.69
C ASN A 135 -2.96 25.52 18.37
N ASN A 136 -3.44 24.41 18.95
CA ASN A 136 -4.72 24.35 19.66
C ASN A 136 -4.62 24.70 21.16
N GLY A 137 -3.44 25.04 21.67
CA GLY A 137 -3.22 25.46 23.06
C GLY A 137 -3.31 24.31 24.07
N VAL A 138 -2.97 23.08 23.66
CA VAL A 138 -2.86 21.92 24.57
C VAL A 138 -1.53 21.99 25.31
N GLU A 139 -1.58 22.10 26.64
CA GLU A 139 -0.39 22.31 27.48
C GLU A 139 0.28 20.98 27.89
N ASN A 140 -0.52 19.98 28.22
CA ASN A 140 -0.06 18.68 28.71
C ASN A 140 -0.08 17.64 27.58
N VAL A 141 1.04 17.47 26.91
CA VAL A 141 1.20 16.50 25.81
C VAL A 141 2.27 15.48 26.19
N TYR A 142 1.91 14.21 26.15
CA TYR A 142 2.79 13.10 26.50
C TYR A 142 2.94 12.14 25.34
N VAL A 143 4.18 11.75 25.04
CA VAL A 143 4.49 10.76 24.00
C VAL A 143 4.85 9.43 24.65
N HIS A 144 4.15 8.38 24.26
CA HIS A 144 4.49 7.00 24.58
C HIS A 144 5.16 6.39 23.34
N ALA A 145 6.49 6.43 23.32
CA ALA A 145 7.28 6.05 22.16
C ALA A 145 7.44 4.53 22.08
N LEU A 146 6.87 3.93 21.03
CA LEU A 146 7.12 2.53 20.69
C LEU A 146 8.34 2.49 19.78
N LEU A 147 9.29 1.56 20.06
CA LEU A 147 10.55 1.46 19.35
C LEU A 147 10.49 0.36 18.31
N ASP A 148 11.10 0.60 17.15
CA ASP A 148 10.94 -0.20 15.94
C ASP A 148 11.92 -1.38 15.86
N GLY A 149 13.10 -1.19 15.29
CA GLY A 149 14.13 -2.19 15.11
C GLY A 149 13.82 -3.30 14.10
N ARG A 150 12.71 -3.18 13.32
CA ARG A 150 12.32 -4.10 12.23
C ARG A 150 12.24 -3.42 10.88
N ASP A 151 11.54 -2.30 10.83
CA ASP A 151 11.30 -1.54 9.61
C ASP A 151 12.43 -0.50 9.39
N VAL A 152 13.31 -0.37 10.38
CA VAL A 152 14.57 0.40 10.41
C VAL A 152 15.65 -0.45 11.06
N PRO A 153 16.95 -0.02 11.05
CA PRO A 153 18.03 -0.78 11.68
C PRO A 153 17.73 -1.17 13.13
N PRO A 154 18.17 -2.36 13.60
CA PRO A 154 17.73 -2.94 14.88
C PRO A 154 18.05 -2.14 16.15
N SER A 155 19.01 -1.20 16.09
CA SER A 155 19.46 -0.39 17.23
C SER A 155 19.61 1.07 16.84
N SER A 156 18.57 1.66 16.26
CA SER A 156 18.52 3.04 15.75
C SER A 156 17.64 3.98 16.58
N ALA A 157 16.93 3.47 17.58
CA ALA A 157 15.96 4.26 18.37
C ALA A 157 16.58 5.47 19.08
N VAL A 158 17.85 5.39 19.48
CA VAL A 158 18.56 6.52 20.11
C VAL A 158 18.59 7.75 19.18
N GLU A 159 18.79 7.56 17.88
CA GLU A 159 18.77 8.63 16.90
C GLU A 159 17.36 9.27 16.83
N TYR A 160 16.34 8.46 16.67
CA TYR A 160 14.95 8.94 16.53
C TYR A 160 14.40 9.57 17.82
N LEU A 161 14.82 9.10 18.99
CA LEU A 161 14.43 9.72 20.26
C LEU A 161 15.12 11.09 20.46
N ASN A 162 16.38 11.24 20.08
CA ASN A 162 17.06 12.55 20.09
C ASN A 162 16.36 13.53 19.16
N GLU A 163 16.03 13.10 17.94
CA GLU A 163 15.28 13.91 16.99
C GLU A 163 13.90 14.33 17.54
N LEU A 164 13.19 13.40 18.16
CA LEU A 164 11.89 13.68 18.80
C LEU A 164 12.03 14.71 19.93
N GLU A 165 13.03 14.57 20.81
CA GLU A 165 13.31 15.53 21.90
C GLU A 165 13.62 16.92 21.34
N ASP A 166 14.44 17.00 20.28
CA ASP A 166 14.76 18.26 19.63
C ASP A 166 13.51 18.90 18.97
N LYS A 167 12.67 18.11 18.32
CA LYS A 167 11.40 18.57 17.75
C LYS A 167 10.42 19.06 18.81
N MET A 168 10.24 18.34 19.91
CA MET A 168 9.40 18.80 21.04
C MET A 168 9.91 20.12 21.63
N LYS A 169 11.24 20.30 21.73
CA LYS A 169 11.86 21.52 22.20
C LYS A 169 11.66 22.68 21.21
N GLU A 170 11.81 22.42 19.92
CA GLU A 170 11.57 23.40 18.84
C GLU A 170 10.10 23.89 18.86
N ILE A 171 9.16 22.95 18.89
CA ILE A 171 7.72 23.24 18.91
C ILE A 171 7.28 23.87 20.24
N GLY A 172 7.96 23.52 21.32
CA GLY A 172 7.69 24.02 22.68
C GLY A 172 6.51 23.34 23.37
N VAL A 173 6.25 22.07 23.05
CA VAL A 173 5.26 21.22 23.71
C VAL A 173 5.65 19.74 23.60
N GLY A 174 5.24 18.94 24.55
CA GLY A 174 5.45 17.50 24.58
C GLY A 174 6.55 17.07 25.54
N LYS A 175 6.39 15.86 26.10
CA LYS A 175 7.37 15.14 26.92
C LYS A 175 7.25 13.66 26.60
N ILE A 176 8.36 12.94 26.54
CA ILE A 176 8.32 11.47 26.49
C ILE A 176 7.92 10.98 27.87
N ALA A 177 6.84 10.20 27.95
CA ALA A 177 6.32 9.64 29.20
C ALA A 177 6.67 8.17 29.37
N SER A 178 6.84 7.43 28.28
CA SER A 178 7.33 6.06 28.30
C SER A 178 8.01 5.68 27.00
N VAL A 179 8.93 4.71 27.08
CA VAL A 179 9.54 4.06 25.91
C VAL A 179 9.45 2.55 26.06
N MET A 180 9.23 1.83 24.97
CA MET A 180 9.18 0.37 24.97
C MET A 180 9.30 -0.19 23.55
N GLY A 181 9.87 -1.36 23.40
CA GLY A 181 9.95 -2.04 22.13
C GLY A 181 8.59 -2.49 21.61
N ARG A 182 8.45 -2.53 20.28
CA ARG A 182 7.23 -2.99 19.59
C ARG A 182 6.81 -4.42 19.98
N PHE A 183 7.71 -5.24 20.46
CA PHE A 183 7.44 -6.59 20.97
C PHE A 183 6.37 -6.60 22.07
N TYR A 184 6.29 -5.57 22.90
CA TYR A 184 5.32 -5.45 23.99
C TYR A 184 4.02 -4.76 23.55
N ALA A 185 4.11 -3.62 22.90
CA ALA A 185 2.97 -2.77 22.61
C ALA A 185 2.32 -3.04 21.24
N MET A 186 2.95 -3.84 20.39
CA MET A 186 2.48 -4.12 19.04
C MET A 186 2.38 -5.63 18.76
N ASP A 187 1.94 -6.39 19.76
CA ASP A 187 1.57 -7.80 19.58
C ASP A 187 0.36 -7.93 18.64
N ARG A 188 0.22 -9.07 17.98
CA ARG A 188 -0.92 -9.42 17.11
C ARG A 188 -1.32 -10.89 17.20
N ASP A 189 -0.72 -11.60 18.18
CA ASP A 189 -0.86 -13.05 18.34
C ASP A 189 -1.60 -13.38 19.66
N ASN A 190 -2.25 -12.36 20.29
CA ASN A 190 -2.98 -12.42 21.56
C ASN A 190 -2.10 -12.88 22.74
N ILE A 191 -0.83 -12.48 22.75
CA ILE A 191 0.07 -12.75 23.87
C ILE A 191 -0.09 -11.62 24.90
N TRP A 192 -1.18 -11.69 25.65
CA TRP A 192 -1.63 -10.63 26.55
C TRP A 192 -0.63 -10.24 27.62
N ASP A 193 0.23 -11.15 28.09
CA ASP A 193 1.32 -10.86 29.04
C ASP A 193 2.30 -9.78 28.54
N ARG A 194 2.48 -9.67 27.21
CA ARG A 194 3.29 -8.61 26.60
C ARG A 194 2.54 -7.29 26.61
N VAL A 195 1.30 -7.33 26.15
CA VAL A 195 0.44 -6.14 26.03
C VAL A 195 0.14 -5.56 27.41
N GLU A 196 -0.07 -6.41 28.43
CA GLU A 196 -0.27 -5.98 29.83
C GLU A 196 0.90 -5.15 30.36
N LYS A 197 2.15 -5.56 30.07
CA LYS A 197 3.35 -4.80 30.48
C LYS A 197 3.38 -3.41 29.86
N ALA A 198 3.03 -3.30 28.56
CA ALA A 198 2.93 -2.03 27.87
C ALA A 198 1.81 -1.15 28.46
N TYR A 199 0.63 -1.71 28.65
CA TYR A 199 -0.51 -1.04 29.27
C TYR A 199 -0.18 -0.57 30.70
N ALA A 200 0.49 -1.40 31.51
CA ALA A 200 0.87 -1.07 32.88
C ALA A 200 1.84 0.12 32.92
N ALA A 201 2.80 0.20 32.02
CA ALA A 201 3.70 1.35 31.93
C ALA A 201 2.94 2.64 31.56
N ILE A 202 2.02 2.57 30.61
CA ILE A 202 1.27 3.72 30.11
C ILE A 202 0.20 4.19 31.12
N VAL A 203 -0.51 3.26 31.78
CA VAL A 203 -1.67 3.58 32.64
C VAL A 203 -1.31 3.63 34.11
N TYR A 204 -0.48 2.70 34.60
CA TYR A 204 -0.15 2.64 36.02
C TYR A 204 1.18 3.30 36.35
N GLY A 205 2.04 3.55 35.37
CA GLY A 205 3.42 3.99 35.59
C GLY A 205 4.29 2.86 36.16
N GLU A 206 3.93 1.61 35.87
CA GLU A 206 4.64 0.41 36.30
C GLU A 206 5.61 -0.05 35.19
N GLY A 207 6.82 -0.37 35.57
CA GLY A 207 7.90 -0.75 34.66
C GLY A 207 9.25 -0.27 35.17
N ILE A 208 10.25 -0.31 34.30
CA ILE A 208 11.55 0.28 34.59
C ILE A 208 11.36 1.80 34.77
N GLN A 209 12.02 2.42 35.71
CA GLN A 209 11.96 3.86 35.94
C GLN A 209 13.23 4.52 35.45
N ALA A 210 13.11 5.59 34.69
CA ALA A 210 14.23 6.38 34.21
C ALA A 210 13.87 7.88 34.10
N ASP A 211 14.87 8.73 34.16
CA ASP A 211 14.67 10.18 34.03
C ASP A 211 14.78 10.66 32.57
N ASN A 212 15.46 9.88 31.70
CA ASN A 212 15.70 10.23 30.30
C ASN A 212 15.50 9.01 29.38
N ALA A 213 14.78 9.21 28.29
CA ALA A 213 14.42 8.16 27.34
C ALA A 213 15.63 7.60 26.59
N VAL A 214 16.51 8.48 26.12
CA VAL A 214 17.71 8.10 25.35
C VAL A 214 18.67 7.27 26.20
N GLU A 215 18.93 7.70 27.45
CA GLU A 215 19.80 6.97 28.36
C GLU A 215 19.19 5.63 28.79
N ALA A 216 17.86 5.55 28.93
CA ALA A 216 17.17 4.29 29.21
C ALA A 216 17.35 3.26 28.08
N VAL A 217 17.23 3.70 26.82
CA VAL A 217 17.44 2.84 25.66
C VAL A 217 18.90 2.40 25.52
N LYS A 218 19.86 3.32 25.72
CA LYS A 218 21.30 2.96 25.75
C LYS A 218 21.60 1.91 26.82
N ALA A 219 21.05 2.08 28.02
CA ALA A 219 21.20 1.09 29.10
C ALA A 219 20.56 -0.27 28.74
N SER A 220 19.46 -0.26 28.00
CA SER A 220 18.83 -1.49 27.53
C SER A 220 19.72 -2.24 26.52
N TYR A 221 20.46 -1.55 25.65
CA TYR A 221 21.40 -2.19 24.72
C TYR A 221 22.58 -2.91 25.42
N GLU A 222 22.92 -2.50 26.63
CA GLU A 222 23.93 -3.21 27.43
C GLU A 222 23.40 -4.50 28.09
N THR A 223 22.08 -4.69 28.07
CA THR A 223 21.42 -5.89 28.59
C THR A 223 21.45 -7.01 27.55
N VAL A 224 21.65 -8.24 28.01
CA VAL A 224 21.62 -9.43 27.17
C VAL A 224 20.39 -10.29 27.48
N ASP A 225 19.87 -10.97 26.47
CA ASP A 225 18.80 -11.93 26.59
C ASP A 225 19.31 -13.30 27.16
N GLU A 226 18.42 -14.28 27.23
CA GLU A 226 18.74 -15.64 27.72
C GLU A 226 19.76 -16.37 26.84
N ASP A 227 19.88 -15.99 25.57
CA ASP A 227 20.84 -16.52 24.60
C ASP A 227 22.17 -15.76 24.60
N GLY A 228 22.33 -14.73 25.46
CA GLY A 228 23.51 -13.89 25.54
C GLY A 228 23.66 -12.85 24.45
N LYS A 229 22.59 -12.52 23.71
CA LYS A 229 22.56 -11.47 22.69
C LYS A 229 22.09 -10.16 23.30
N HIS A 230 22.72 -9.06 22.88
CA HIS A 230 22.29 -7.72 23.28
C HIS A 230 20.87 -7.42 22.81
N LEU A 231 20.08 -6.77 23.66
CA LEU A 231 18.74 -6.33 23.32
C LEU A 231 18.82 -5.25 22.21
N THR A 232 17.83 -5.29 21.33
CA THR A 232 17.63 -4.30 20.27
C THR A 232 16.36 -3.49 20.56
N ASP A 233 16.08 -2.48 19.75
CA ASP A 233 14.91 -1.59 19.87
C ASP A 233 13.62 -2.35 20.11
N GLU A 234 13.41 -3.41 19.34
CA GLU A 234 12.21 -4.23 19.39
C GLU A 234 11.91 -4.80 20.79
N PHE A 235 12.94 -5.10 21.55
CA PHE A 235 12.85 -5.82 22.84
C PHE A 235 13.10 -4.93 24.07
N VAL A 236 13.23 -3.63 23.91
CA VAL A 236 13.36 -2.69 25.03
C VAL A 236 12.15 -2.85 25.96
N LEU A 237 12.44 -3.17 27.22
CA LEU A 237 11.40 -3.35 28.24
C LEU A 237 10.61 -2.06 28.48
N PRO A 238 9.29 -2.15 28.78
CA PRO A 238 8.50 -0.98 29.12
C PRO A 238 9.12 -0.16 30.24
N THR A 239 9.49 1.07 29.92
CA THR A 239 10.20 2.00 30.78
C THR A 239 9.42 3.31 30.87
N VAL A 240 9.14 3.74 32.10
CA VAL A 240 8.44 4.99 32.43
C VAL A 240 9.48 6.10 32.57
N ILE A 241 9.26 7.22 31.93
CA ILE A 241 10.17 8.36 31.91
C ILE A 241 9.60 9.52 32.74
N GLY A 242 10.45 10.08 33.62
CA GLY A 242 10.08 11.23 34.44
C GLY A 242 8.98 10.95 35.49
N GLY A 243 8.77 9.69 35.85
CA GLY A 243 7.81 9.27 36.85
C GLY A 243 6.37 9.21 36.35
N SER A 244 5.40 9.34 37.26
CA SER A 244 4.00 9.03 36.97
C SER A 244 3.16 10.18 36.41
N GLU A 245 3.74 11.31 36.09
CA GLU A 245 3.00 12.49 35.62
C GLU A 245 2.30 12.23 34.27
N GLY A 246 2.99 11.58 33.34
CA GLY A 246 2.53 11.29 31.99
C GLY A 246 1.65 10.04 31.84
N ARG A 247 1.04 9.53 32.92
CA ARG A 247 0.13 8.38 32.84
C ARG A 247 -1.20 8.77 32.23
N VAL A 248 -1.77 7.88 31.44
CA VAL A 248 -3.13 8.01 30.91
C VAL A 248 -4.15 7.88 32.05
N LYS A 249 -5.07 8.83 32.12
CA LYS A 249 -6.14 8.92 33.14
C LYS A 249 -7.50 9.00 32.47
N ALA A 250 -8.54 8.76 33.27
CA ALA A 250 -9.91 8.95 32.79
C ALA A 250 -10.13 10.33 32.18
N ASP A 251 -10.88 10.38 31.10
CA ASP A 251 -11.24 11.57 30.33
C ASP A 251 -10.09 12.26 29.57
N ASP A 252 -8.87 11.74 29.62
CA ASP A 252 -7.78 12.22 28.77
C ASP A 252 -8.04 11.91 27.29
N SER A 253 -7.31 12.57 26.41
CA SER A 253 -7.29 12.26 24.99
C SER A 253 -6.11 11.36 24.63
N VAL A 254 -6.35 10.37 23.80
CA VAL A 254 -5.33 9.50 23.23
C VAL A 254 -5.43 9.56 21.71
N ILE A 255 -4.32 9.75 21.02
CA ILE A 255 -4.19 9.53 19.59
C ILE A 255 -3.17 8.43 19.37
N PHE A 256 -3.63 7.29 18.86
CA PHE A 256 -2.74 6.22 18.43
C PHE A 256 -2.38 6.47 16.96
N PHE A 257 -1.15 6.95 16.69
CA PHE A 257 -0.77 7.47 15.38
C PHE A 257 -0.26 6.43 14.38
N ASN A 258 -0.25 5.14 14.74
CA ASN A 258 -0.03 4.08 13.77
C ASN A 258 -1.20 4.02 12.78
N PHE A 259 -0.89 3.90 11.48
CA PHE A 259 -1.92 3.81 10.43
C PHE A 259 -2.15 2.38 9.93
N ARG A 260 -1.27 1.41 10.25
CA ARG A 260 -1.47 0.00 9.91
C ARG A 260 -2.16 -0.73 11.05
N PRO A 261 -3.33 -1.39 10.78
CA PRO A 261 -4.23 -1.91 11.82
C PRO A 261 -3.72 -3.13 12.58
N ASP A 262 -3.00 -4.05 11.91
CA ASP A 262 -2.75 -5.41 12.38
C ASP A 262 -2.11 -5.49 13.78
N ARG A 263 -1.20 -4.56 14.10
CA ARG A 263 -0.50 -4.50 15.39
C ARG A 263 -0.98 -3.38 16.31
N ALA A 264 -2.02 -2.64 15.91
CA ALA A 264 -2.62 -1.60 16.75
C ALA A 264 -3.88 -2.08 17.48
N ARG A 265 -4.53 -3.14 16.97
CA ARG A 265 -5.83 -3.63 17.49
C ARG A 265 -5.78 -4.05 18.94
N GLU A 266 -4.82 -4.88 19.31
CA GLU A 266 -4.79 -5.51 20.63
C GLU A 266 -4.61 -4.47 21.74
N ILE A 267 -3.59 -3.63 21.66
CA ILE A 267 -3.38 -2.60 22.67
C ILE A 267 -4.52 -1.57 22.69
N THR A 268 -5.09 -1.22 21.54
CA THR A 268 -6.27 -0.33 21.48
C THR A 268 -7.44 -0.93 22.27
N ARG A 269 -7.76 -2.23 22.07
CA ARG A 269 -8.82 -2.91 22.84
C ARG A 269 -8.63 -2.82 24.34
N THR A 270 -7.39 -2.87 24.83
CA THR A 270 -7.14 -2.75 26.27
C THR A 270 -7.59 -1.42 26.86
N PHE A 271 -7.61 -0.36 26.05
CA PHE A 271 -8.05 0.98 26.47
C PHE A 271 -9.55 1.19 26.30
N VAL A 272 -10.13 0.70 25.20
CA VAL A 272 -11.44 1.17 24.71
C VAL A 272 -12.58 0.16 24.87
N ASP A 273 -12.26 -1.13 25.01
CA ASP A 273 -13.27 -2.18 25.10
C ASP A 273 -13.66 -2.43 26.56
N PRO A 274 -14.91 -2.13 26.98
CA PRO A 274 -15.37 -2.40 28.33
C PRO A 274 -15.37 -3.88 28.69
N ASP A 275 -15.59 -4.75 27.66
CA ASP A 275 -15.70 -6.21 27.81
C ASP A 275 -14.35 -6.93 27.60
N PHE A 276 -13.25 -6.17 27.49
CA PHE A 276 -11.90 -6.73 27.36
C PHE A 276 -11.56 -7.65 28.53
N ASN A 277 -11.08 -8.86 28.21
CA ASN A 277 -10.79 -9.92 29.17
C ASN A 277 -9.42 -10.58 29.00
N GLY A 278 -8.51 -10.01 28.22
CA GLY A 278 -7.17 -10.55 28.00
C GLY A 278 -6.28 -10.53 29.24
N PHE A 279 -6.48 -9.53 30.13
CA PHE A 279 -5.89 -9.43 31.47
C PHE A 279 -6.77 -8.55 32.37
N GLU A 280 -6.53 -8.59 33.68
CA GLU A 280 -7.28 -7.79 34.66
C GLU A 280 -6.75 -6.35 34.70
N ARG A 281 -7.62 -5.37 34.37
CA ARG A 281 -7.32 -3.95 34.53
C ARG A 281 -7.49 -3.52 35.98
N LYS A 282 -6.39 -3.22 36.68
CA LYS A 282 -6.39 -2.86 38.12
C LYS A 282 -7.34 -1.71 38.45
N ASN A 283 -7.47 -0.74 37.53
CA ASN A 283 -8.34 0.44 37.69
C ASN A 283 -9.72 0.25 37.03
N GLY A 284 -10.03 -0.96 36.55
CA GLY A 284 -11.22 -1.20 35.74
C GLY A 284 -11.20 -0.46 34.38
N PHE A 285 -12.35 -0.42 33.73
CA PHE A 285 -12.54 0.37 32.52
C PHE A 285 -12.79 1.84 32.87
N PHE A 286 -12.18 2.76 32.12
CA PHE A 286 -12.47 4.17 32.18
C PHE A 286 -12.54 4.78 30.77
N LYS A 287 -13.31 5.84 30.63
CA LYS A 287 -13.52 6.48 29.33
C LYS A 287 -12.33 7.35 28.95
N LEU A 288 -12.04 7.37 27.65
CA LEU A 288 -11.05 8.23 27.01
C LEU A 288 -11.69 8.88 25.78
N TYR A 289 -11.16 10.00 25.32
CA TYR A 289 -11.33 10.41 23.95
C TYR A 289 -10.23 9.75 23.13
N TYR A 290 -10.55 8.61 22.54
CA TYR A 290 -9.55 7.78 21.87
C TYR A 290 -9.67 7.87 20.35
N VAL A 291 -8.59 8.26 19.68
CA VAL A 291 -8.51 8.38 18.22
C VAL A 291 -7.57 7.32 17.66
N CYS A 292 -8.10 6.51 16.76
CA CYS A 292 -7.32 5.64 15.89
C CYS A 292 -6.96 6.42 14.62
N MET A 293 -5.69 6.42 14.22
CA MET A 293 -5.27 7.12 13.01
C MET A 293 -6.00 6.60 11.76
N THR A 294 -6.21 5.27 11.68
CA THR A 294 -7.05 4.62 10.68
C THR A 294 -8.07 3.71 11.37
N GLN A 295 -9.00 3.13 10.63
CA GLN A 295 -9.91 2.13 11.18
C GLN A 295 -9.17 0.83 11.45
N TYR A 296 -8.91 0.53 12.74
CA TYR A 296 -8.23 -0.71 13.12
C TYR A 296 -9.15 -1.92 13.09
N ASP A 297 -10.41 -1.72 13.44
CA ASP A 297 -11.46 -2.73 13.43
C ASP A 297 -12.81 -2.01 13.34
N ALA A 298 -13.70 -2.47 12.46
CA ALA A 298 -15.02 -1.86 12.27
C ALA A 298 -15.93 -1.97 13.51
N GLU A 299 -15.67 -2.99 14.36
CA GLU A 299 -16.43 -3.24 15.58
C GLU A 299 -15.74 -2.71 16.86
N MET A 300 -14.65 -1.93 16.71
CA MET A 300 -13.93 -1.37 17.85
C MET A 300 -14.80 -0.33 18.58
N PRO A 301 -15.16 -0.55 19.85
CA PRO A 301 -16.01 0.39 20.58
C PRO A 301 -15.23 1.61 21.06
N ASN A 302 -15.94 2.70 21.36
CA ASN A 302 -15.42 3.90 22.05
C ASN A 302 -14.20 4.55 21.38
N VAL A 303 -14.14 4.52 20.05
CA VAL A 303 -13.07 5.15 19.27
C VAL A 303 -13.63 6.13 18.26
N GLU A 304 -12.86 7.16 17.98
CA GLU A 304 -12.96 7.98 16.79
C GLU A 304 -11.91 7.53 15.76
N VAL A 305 -12.20 7.66 14.47
CA VAL A 305 -11.27 7.32 13.39
C VAL A 305 -10.93 8.59 12.63
N ALA A 306 -9.63 8.91 12.56
CA ALA A 306 -9.18 10.12 11.87
C ALA A 306 -9.25 9.94 10.34
N PHE A 307 -8.70 8.86 9.82
CA PHE A 307 -8.69 8.55 8.39
C PHE A 307 -9.36 7.19 8.18
N GLY A 308 -10.66 7.20 7.95
CA GLY A 308 -11.45 5.99 7.69
C GLY A 308 -11.12 5.36 6.34
N PRO A 309 -11.57 4.12 6.09
CA PRO A 309 -11.40 3.48 4.79
C PRO A 309 -12.14 4.27 3.71
N GLU A 310 -11.47 4.50 2.59
CA GLU A 310 -12.11 5.06 1.41
C GLU A 310 -12.84 3.95 0.65
N THR A 311 -14.16 4.09 0.50
CA THR A 311 -14.92 3.19 -0.37
C THR A 311 -14.76 3.64 -1.82
N LEU A 312 -14.14 2.79 -2.63
CA LEU A 312 -13.95 3.05 -4.04
C LEU A 312 -15.24 2.73 -4.81
N VAL A 313 -16.08 3.75 -5.02
CA VAL A 313 -17.31 3.62 -5.81
C VAL A 313 -17.09 3.98 -7.27
N ASN A 314 -17.93 3.48 -8.16
CA ASN A 314 -17.86 3.68 -9.60
C ASN A 314 -16.49 3.28 -10.19
N THR A 315 -15.91 2.15 -9.69
CA THR A 315 -14.76 1.53 -10.37
C THR A 315 -15.17 1.11 -11.78
N PHE A 316 -14.22 0.90 -12.68
CA PHE A 316 -14.50 0.56 -14.07
C PHE A 316 -15.50 -0.60 -14.20
N GLY A 317 -15.29 -1.70 -13.48
CA GLY A 317 -16.17 -2.87 -13.53
C GLY A 317 -17.58 -2.61 -13.03
N GLU A 318 -17.71 -1.90 -11.92
CA GLU A 318 -18.98 -1.47 -11.37
C GLU A 318 -19.72 -0.54 -12.33
N TYR A 319 -19.00 0.44 -12.89
CA TYR A 319 -19.58 1.47 -13.72
C TYR A 319 -20.12 0.91 -15.04
N ILE A 320 -19.35 0.08 -15.76
CA ILE A 320 -19.84 -0.54 -17.00
C ILE A 320 -20.97 -1.54 -16.76
N SER A 321 -20.98 -2.23 -15.62
CA SER A 321 -22.11 -3.08 -15.19
C SER A 321 -23.39 -2.27 -15.02
N LYS A 322 -23.34 -1.11 -14.35
CA LYS A 322 -24.48 -0.18 -14.21
C LYS A 322 -25.04 0.29 -15.56
N HIS A 323 -24.22 0.26 -16.62
CA HIS A 323 -24.62 0.58 -17.99
C HIS A 323 -25.05 -0.65 -18.81
N GLY A 324 -25.25 -1.81 -18.17
CA GLY A 324 -25.70 -3.04 -18.80
C GLY A 324 -24.67 -3.67 -19.74
N MET A 325 -23.40 -3.33 -19.62
CA MET A 325 -22.32 -3.89 -20.42
C MET A 325 -21.79 -5.19 -19.84
N THR A 326 -21.24 -6.03 -20.70
CA THR A 326 -20.65 -7.31 -20.31
C THR A 326 -19.14 -7.23 -20.29
N GLN A 327 -18.51 -7.89 -19.32
CA GLN A 327 -17.07 -7.88 -19.14
C GLN A 327 -16.50 -9.26 -18.81
N LEU A 328 -15.23 -9.46 -19.14
CA LEU A 328 -14.48 -10.65 -18.76
C LEU A 328 -13.21 -10.25 -17.98
N ARG A 329 -12.93 -10.98 -16.91
CA ARG A 329 -11.65 -10.95 -16.17
C ARG A 329 -10.97 -12.29 -16.35
N ILE A 330 -9.70 -12.29 -16.78
CA ILE A 330 -8.95 -13.51 -17.02
C ILE A 330 -7.50 -13.38 -16.60
N ALA A 331 -7.03 -14.31 -15.79
CA ALA A 331 -5.63 -14.44 -15.40
C ALA A 331 -5.35 -15.86 -14.87
N GLU A 332 -4.08 -16.18 -14.71
CA GLU A 332 -3.68 -17.36 -13.94
C GLU A 332 -3.70 -17.07 -12.43
N THR A 333 -3.63 -18.13 -11.58
CA THR A 333 -3.82 -18.07 -10.12
C THR A 333 -3.03 -16.94 -9.46
N GLN A 334 -1.77 -16.71 -9.85
CA GLN A 334 -0.89 -15.73 -9.23
C GLN A 334 -1.41 -14.28 -9.38
N LYS A 335 -2.15 -14.00 -10.44
CA LYS A 335 -2.64 -12.65 -10.76
C LYS A 335 -4.17 -12.55 -10.89
N TYR A 336 -4.90 -13.61 -10.47
CA TYR A 336 -6.36 -13.61 -10.55
C TYR A 336 -7.00 -12.56 -9.62
N ALA A 337 -6.53 -12.46 -8.38
CA ALA A 337 -7.01 -11.46 -7.45
C ALA A 337 -6.75 -10.02 -7.94
N HIS A 338 -5.68 -9.82 -8.73
CA HIS A 338 -5.33 -8.50 -9.25
C HIS A 338 -6.35 -8.02 -10.30
N VAL A 339 -6.77 -8.88 -11.22
CA VAL A 339 -7.79 -8.52 -12.23
C VAL A 339 -9.23 -8.59 -11.68
N THR A 340 -9.45 -9.06 -10.46
CA THR A 340 -10.77 -9.15 -9.80
C THR A 340 -10.86 -8.24 -8.60
N PHE A 341 -10.45 -8.71 -7.42
CA PHE A 341 -10.53 -8.01 -6.13
C PHE A 341 -9.89 -6.61 -6.16
N PHE A 342 -8.60 -6.52 -6.51
CA PHE A 342 -7.89 -5.25 -6.53
C PHE A 342 -8.40 -4.31 -7.62
N PHE A 343 -8.66 -4.82 -8.82
CA PHE A 343 -9.23 -4.04 -9.91
C PHE A 343 -10.63 -3.51 -9.60
N ASN A 344 -11.37 -4.20 -8.74
CA ASN A 344 -12.70 -3.78 -8.25
C ASN A 344 -12.60 -2.89 -6.99
N GLY A 345 -11.39 -2.42 -6.63
CA GLY A 345 -11.21 -1.52 -5.50
C GLY A 345 -11.33 -2.18 -4.13
N GLY A 346 -10.97 -3.47 -4.02
CA GLY A 346 -11.04 -4.24 -2.78
C GLY A 346 -12.40 -4.94 -2.57
N GLU A 347 -13.21 -5.06 -3.61
CA GLU A 347 -14.51 -5.72 -3.57
C GLU A 347 -14.46 -7.11 -4.21
N GLU A 348 -14.80 -8.15 -3.44
CA GLU A 348 -14.92 -9.54 -3.95
C GLU A 348 -16.11 -9.75 -4.88
N LYS A 349 -17.05 -8.83 -4.85
CA LYS A 349 -18.29 -8.93 -5.61
C LYS A 349 -18.03 -9.09 -7.10
N GLN A 350 -18.65 -10.08 -7.70
CA GLN A 350 -18.79 -10.19 -9.15
C GLN A 350 -20.00 -9.34 -9.59
N TYR A 351 -19.76 -8.39 -10.49
CA TYR A 351 -20.80 -7.49 -10.97
C TYR A 351 -21.71 -8.16 -12.00
N GLU A 352 -22.90 -7.63 -12.20
CA GLU A 352 -23.81 -8.13 -13.23
C GLU A 352 -23.15 -7.97 -14.62
N GLY A 353 -23.19 -9.03 -15.43
CA GLY A 353 -22.51 -9.04 -16.74
C GLY A 353 -21.01 -9.32 -16.68
N GLU A 354 -20.42 -9.56 -15.51
CA GLU A 354 -19.04 -9.94 -15.35
C GLU A 354 -18.86 -11.45 -15.34
N ASP A 355 -18.04 -11.96 -16.25
CA ASP A 355 -17.54 -13.33 -16.22
C ASP A 355 -16.08 -13.35 -15.74
N ARG A 356 -15.68 -14.45 -15.12
CA ARG A 356 -14.31 -14.65 -14.62
C ARG A 356 -13.76 -15.98 -15.11
N ILE A 357 -12.54 -15.97 -15.66
CA ILE A 357 -11.81 -17.19 -16.05
C ILE A 357 -10.52 -17.25 -15.25
N LEU A 358 -10.44 -18.22 -14.36
CA LEU A 358 -9.23 -18.57 -13.63
C LEU A 358 -8.51 -19.72 -14.35
N VAL A 359 -7.22 -19.54 -14.65
CA VAL A 359 -6.33 -20.59 -15.12
C VAL A 359 -5.38 -20.98 -13.98
N ALA A 360 -5.24 -22.27 -13.71
CA ALA A 360 -4.36 -22.70 -12.63
C ALA A 360 -2.88 -22.43 -12.99
N SER A 361 -2.14 -21.76 -12.09
CA SER A 361 -0.69 -21.65 -12.24
C SER A 361 0.01 -23.00 -12.04
N PRO A 362 1.19 -23.20 -12.65
CA PRO A 362 1.97 -24.42 -12.46
C PRO A 362 2.32 -24.63 -10.98
N LYS A 363 2.20 -25.87 -10.51
CA LYS A 363 2.57 -26.26 -9.13
C LYS A 363 4.07 -26.62 -9.07
N ILE A 364 4.92 -25.62 -9.12
CA ILE A 364 6.37 -25.71 -9.08
C ILE A 364 6.94 -24.86 -7.94
N SER A 365 8.18 -25.13 -7.53
CA SER A 365 8.80 -24.40 -6.42
C SER A 365 9.14 -22.96 -6.77
N THR A 366 9.64 -22.71 -7.97
CA THR A 366 10.02 -21.39 -8.49
C THR A 366 9.71 -21.30 -9.99
N PHE A 367 9.30 -20.15 -10.48
CA PHE A 367 8.80 -19.99 -11.85
C PHE A 367 9.89 -19.90 -12.92
N ASP A 368 11.15 -19.79 -12.56
CA ASP A 368 12.29 -19.96 -13.48
C ASP A 368 12.38 -21.38 -14.08
N LEU A 369 11.82 -22.37 -13.39
CA LEU A 369 11.76 -23.77 -13.88
C LEU A 369 10.74 -23.95 -15.02
N MET A 370 9.76 -23.05 -15.15
CA MET A 370 8.74 -23.04 -16.20
C MET A 370 8.33 -21.60 -16.52
N PRO A 371 9.19 -20.84 -17.22
CA PRO A 371 8.96 -19.40 -17.45
C PRO A 371 7.71 -19.06 -18.28
N GLU A 372 7.22 -20.02 -19.06
CA GLU A 372 5.96 -19.92 -19.80
C GLU A 372 4.76 -19.81 -18.85
N MET A 373 4.87 -20.36 -17.64
CA MET A 373 3.80 -20.46 -16.67
C MET A 373 2.51 -20.97 -17.32
N SER A 374 1.37 -20.33 -17.10
CA SER A 374 0.12 -20.68 -17.75
C SER A 374 -0.31 -19.70 -18.86
N ALA A 375 0.60 -18.81 -19.29
CA ALA A 375 0.28 -17.81 -20.31
C ALA A 375 -0.23 -18.40 -21.64
N PRO A 376 0.26 -19.54 -22.16
CA PRO A 376 -0.30 -20.14 -23.36
C PRO A 376 -1.77 -20.55 -23.22
N GLU A 377 -2.17 -21.15 -22.07
CA GLU A 377 -3.56 -21.52 -21.80
C GLU A 377 -4.45 -20.28 -21.58
N VAL A 378 -3.94 -19.28 -20.87
CA VAL A 378 -4.62 -17.97 -20.72
C VAL A 378 -4.87 -17.37 -22.11
N SER A 379 -3.86 -17.35 -22.98
CA SER A 379 -3.95 -16.82 -24.34
C SER A 379 -4.97 -17.55 -25.21
N GLU A 380 -5.02 -18.88 -25.13
CA GLU A 380 -6.00 -19.69 -25.87
C GLU A 380 -7.45 -19.32 -25.47
N LYS A 381 -7.73 -19.33 -24.17
CA LYS A 381 -9.07 -19.00 -23.63
C LYS A 381 -9.45 -17.55 -23.90
N LEU A 382 -8.49 -16.64 -23.77
CA LEU A 382 -8.67 -15.22 -24.06
C LEU A 382 -9.05 -15.00 -25.54
N ASN A 383 -8.30 -15.59 -26.46
CA ASN A 383 -8.56 -15.46 -27.90
C ASN A 383 -9.93 -16.04 -28.29
N ALA A 384 -10.34 -17.14 -27.68
CA ALA A 384 -11.68 -17.70 -27.86
C ALA A 384 -12.76 -16.74 -27.33
N ALA A 385 -12.54 -16.13 -26.17
CA ALA A 385 -13.45 -15.16 -25.57
C ALA A 385 -13.59 -13.88 -26.44
N VAL A 386 -12.49 -13.35 -26.96
CA VAL A 386 -12.50 -12.21 -27.90
C VAL A 386 -13.33 -12.55 -29.15
N ARG A 387 -13.07 -13.69 -29.79
CA ARG A 387 -13.79 -14.10 -31.00
C ARG A 387 -15.25 -14.47 -30.79
N SER A 388 -15.65 -14.75 -29.54
CA SER A 388 -17.06 -15.02 -29.21
C SER A 388 -17.96 -13.83 -29.47
N GLY A 389 -17.44 -12.60 -29.44
CA GLY A 389 -18.22 -11.36 -29.55
C GLY A 389 -19.24 -11.17 -28.41
N LYS A 390 -19.00 -11.82 -27.25
CA LYS A 390 -19.88 -11.76 -26.06
C LYS A 390 -19.64 -10.50 -25.24
N TYR A 391 -18.38 -10.05 -25.10
CA TYR A 391 -17.97 -9.05 -24.14
C TYR A 391 -17.78 -7.67 -24.77
N ASP A 392 -18.15 -6.63 -24.03
CA ASP A 392 -17.86 -5.23 -24.34
C ASP A 392 -16.44 -4.86 -23.86
N ALA A 393 -16.03 -5.36 -22.70
CA ALA A 393 -14.71 -5.16 -22.13
C ALA A 393 -14.06 -6.48 -21.70
N ILE A 394 -12.74 -6.59 -21.87
CA ILE A 394 -11.95 -7.75 -21.41
C ILE A 394 -10.70 -7.23 -20.72
N ILE A 395 -10.41 -7.72 -19.52
CA ILE A 395 -9.19 -7.41 -18.78
C ILE A 395 -8.41 -8.71 -18.57
N VAL A 396 -7.16 -8.74 -19.05
CA VAL A 396 -6.25 -9.87 -18.91
C VAL A 396 -4.94 -9.41 -18.26
N ASN A 397 -4.38 -10.27 -17.42
CA ASN A 397 -3.04 -10.14 -16.89
C ASN A 397 -2.19 -11.36 -17.27
N PHE A 398 -0.99 -11.12 -17.82
CA PHE A 398 0.07 -12.11 -18.02
C PHE A 398 1.12 -11.94 -16.92
N ALA A 399 1.23 -12.90 -16.05
CA ALA A 399 2.02 -12.86 -14.81
C ALA A 399 3.53 -12.95 -15.00
N ASN A 400 3.99 -13.38 -16.18
CA ASN A 400 5.29 -13.97 -16.41
C ASN A 400 6.46 -13.04 -16.09
N CYS A 401 6.47 -11.79 -16.55
CA CYS A 401 7.63 -10.90 -16.40
C CYS A 401 7.87 -10.55 -14.93
N ASP A 402 6.79 -10.45 -14.11
CA ASP A 402 6.89 -10.22 -12.67
C ASP A 402 7.32 -11.49 -11.93
N MET A 403 6.54 -12.56 -12.06
CA MET A 403 6.75 -13.78 -11.27
C MET A 403 8.09 -14.46 -11.56
N VAL A 404 8.54 -14.44 -12.82
CA VAL A 404 9.87 -14.97 -13.19
C VAL A 404 10.95 -13.94 -12.85
N GLY A 405 10.69 -12.65 -13.00
CA GLY A 405 11.60 -11.57 -12.61
C GLY A 405 12.04 -11.66 -11.14
N HIS A 406 11.11 -11.96 -10.24
CA HIS A 406 11.38 -12.18 -8.81
C HIS A 406 12.39 -13.32 -8.52
N THR A 407 12.64 -14.21 -9.45
CA THR A 407 13.62 -15.28 -9.27
C THR A 407 15.07 -14.80 -9.44
N GLY A 408 15.29 -13.65 -10.09
CA GLY A 408 16.61 -13.13 -10.42
C GLY A 408 17.33 -13.88 -11.53
N ILE A 409 16.67 -14.83 -12.19
CA ILE A 409 17.26 -15.69 -13.23
C ILE A 409 17.01 -15.10 -14.62
N ILE A 410 17.96 -14.32 -15.15
CA ILE A 410 17.81 -13.57 -16.42
C ILE A 410 17.43 -14.47 -17.60
N PRO A 411 18.07 -15.65 -17.87
CA PRO A 411 17.65 -16.48 -18.98
C PRO A 411 16.18 -16.93 -18.92
N ALA A 412 15.67 -17.17 -17.72
CA ALA A 412 14.27 -17.53 -17.51
C ALA A 412 13.34 -16.32 -17.75
N ALA A 413 13.72 -15.15 -17.28
CA ALA A 413 12.96 -13.91 -17.51
C ALA A 413 12.92 -13.53 -19.00
N ILE A 414 14.01 -13.70 -19.74
CA ILE A 414 14.02 -13.55 -21.20
C ILE A 414 12.97 -14.46 -21.84
N LYS A 415 12.94 -15.73 -21.45
CA LYS A 415 11.95 -16.68 -21.97
C LYS A 415 10.51 -16.30 -21.58
N ALA A 416 10.32 -15.77 -20.38
CA ALA A 416 9.03 -15.25 -19.93
C ALA A 416 8.54 -14.09 -20.82
N VAL A 417 9.41 -13.11 -21.10
CA VAL A 417 9.12 -11.99 -22.00
C VAL A 417 8.78 -12.49 -23.42
N GLU A 418 9.56 -13.42 -23.97
CA GLU A 418 9.30 -14.00 -25.30
C GLU A 418 7.96 -14.75 -25.37
N THR A 419 7.56 -15.39 -24.29
CA THR A 419 6.24 -16.04 -24.18
C THR A 419 5.11 -15.02 -24.18
N VAL A 420 5.24 -13.94 -23.38
CA VAL A 420 4.27 -12.86 -23.35
C VAL A 420 4.17 -12.18 -24.71
N ASP A 421 5.28 -11.94 -25.40
CA ASP A 421 5.31 -11.40 -26.78
C ASP A 421 4.43 -12.22 -27.74
N ALA A 422 4.58 -13.54 -27.73
CA ALA A 422 3.79 -14.44 -28.57
C ALA A 422 2.29 -14.39 -28.22
N CYS A 423 1.96 -14.34 -26.93
CA CYS A 423 0.57 -14.23 -26.46
C CYS A 423 -0.07 -12.90 -26.87
N VAL A 424 0.64 -11.78 -26.69
CA VAL A 424 0.19 -10.43 -27.07
C VAL A 424 0.00 -10.33 -28.59
N GLY A 425 0.92 -10.87 -29.36
CA GLY A 425 0.78 -10.90 -30.83
C GLY A 425 -0.46 -11.67 -31.31
N SER A 426 -0.75 -12.81 -30.67
CA SER A 426 -1.96 -13.59 -30.95
C SER A 426 -3.23 -12.86 -30.54
N LEU A 427 -3.21 -12.18 -29.38
CA LEU A 427 -4.32 -11.36 -28.89
C LEU A 427 -4.60 -10.17 -29.83
N ALA A 428 -3.56 -9.44 -30.23
CA ALA A 428 -3.71 -8.29 -31.14
C ALA A 428 -4.39 -8.72 -32.46
N LYS A 429 -3.98 -9.85 -33.02
CA LYS A 429 -4.63 -10.40 -34.21
C LYS A 429 -6.11 -10.70 -33.97
N ALA A 430 -6.47 -11.37 -32.86
CA ALA A 430 -7.86 -11.69 -32.54
C ALA A 430 -8.72 -10.44 -32.35
N VAL A 431 -8.20 -9.41 -31.68
CA VAL A 431 -8.93 -8.15 -31.44
C VAL A 431 -9.15 -7.38 -32.75
N ILE A 432 -8.12 -7.29 -33.59
CA ILE A 432 -8.22 -6.64 -34.91
C ILE A 432 -9.26 -7.37 -35.81
N GLU A 433 -9.26 -8.71 -35.86
CA GLU A 433 -10.23 -9.53 -36.56
C GLU A 433 -11.68 -9.21 -36.13
N MET A 434 -11.89 -8.84 -34.87
CA MET A 434 -13.19 -8.48 -34.30
C MET A 434 -13.51 -6.98 -34.39
N ASN A 435 -12.68 -6.17 -35.05
CA ASN A 435 -12.76 -4.70 -35.08
C ASN A 435 -12.81 -4.10 -33.64
N GLY A 436 -12.18 -4.75 -32.69
CA GLY A 436 -12.04 -4.28 -31.31
C GLY A 436 -10.88 -3.33 -31.14
N ASN A 437 -10.73 -2.79 -29.94
CA ASN A 437 -9.61 -1.96 -29.52
C ASN A 437 -8.78 -2.70 -28.48
N LEU A 438 -7.45 -2.59 -28.54
CA LEU A 438 -6.56 -3.24 -27.59
C LEU A 438 -5.61 -2.20 -26.97
N PHE A 439 -5.60 -2.13 -25.66
CA PHE A 439 -4.61 -1.42 -24.87
C PHE A 439 -3.63 -2.42 -24.28
N ILE A 440 -2.34 -2.18 -24.49
CA ILE A 440 -1.26 -3.00 -23.95
C ILE A 440 -0.48 -2.14 -22.98
N THR A 441 -0.33 -2.61 -21.73
CA THR A 441 0.36 -1.88 -20.67
C THR A 441 1.01 -2.85 -19.69
N ALA A 442 1.57 -2.31 -18.62
CA ALA A 442 1.97 -3.03 -17.41
C ALA A 442 1.48 -2.25 -16.18
N ASP A 443 1.58 -2.84 -15.03
CA ASP A 443 1.18 -2.26 -13.74
C ASP A 443 2.36 -1.74 -12.91
N HIS A 444 3.55 -2.24 -13.15
CA HIS A 444 4.85 -1.80 -12.62
C HIS A 444 6.00 -2.43 -13.43
N GLY A 445 7.24 -2.07 -13.11
CA GLY A 445 8.42 -2.72 -13.66
C GLY A 445 9.02 -3.78 -12.72
N ASN A 446 9.68 -4.79 -13.29
CA ASN A 446 10.44 -5.83 -12.61
C ASN A 446 11.53 -6.40 -13.55
N ALA A 447 11.13 -7.07 -14.64
CA ALA A 447 12.05 -7.71 -15.59
C ALA A 447 12.95 -6.74 -16.38
N ASP A 448 12.69 -5.46 -16.29
CA ASP A 448 13.49 -4.38 -16.87
C ASP A 448 14.79 -4.09 -16.11
N LYS A 449 14.93 -4.60 -14.86
CA LYS A 449 16.15 -4.48 -14.05
C LYS A 449 16.28 -5.70 -13.13
N MET A 450 17.12 -6.64 -13.51
CA MET A 450 17.36 -7.89 -12.77
C MET A 450 18.76 -8.01 -12.16
N LEU A 451 19.60 -6.99 -12.31
CA LEU A 451 20.89 -6.89 -11.63
C LEU A 451 21.01 -5.55 -10.91
N ASP A 452 21.66 -5.57 -9.76
CA ASP A 452 22.08 -4.38 -9.05
C ASP A 452 23.39 -3.80 -9.64
N GLU A 453 23.91 -2.72 -9.04
CA GLU A 453 25.14 -2.06 -9.47
C GLU A 453 26.40 -2.91 -9.28
N ASN A 454 26.33 -3.94 -8.43
CA ASN A 454 27.42 -4.87 -8.14
C ASN A 454 27.36 -6.14 -9.01
N GLY A 455 26.32 -6.29 -9.83
CA GLY A 455 26.09 -7.48 -10.65
C GLY A 455 25.40 -8.62 -9.90
N GLU A 456 24.89 -8.36 -8.71
CA GLU A 456 24.09 -9.32 -7.94
C GLU A 456 22.64 -9.32 -8.41
N PRO A 457 21.90 -10.42 -8.24
CA PRO A 457 20.49 -10.51 -8.62
C PRO A 457 19.63 -9.42 -7.91
N PHE A 458 18.93 -8.63 -8.69
CA PHE A 458 17.94 -7.68 -8.22
C PHE A 458 16.55 -8.25 -8.48
N THR A 459 15.81 -8.57 -7.43
CA THR A 459 14.52 -9.29 -7.49
C THR A 459 13.33 -8.41 -7.09
N ALA A 460 13.55 -7.13 -6.78
CA ALA A 460 12.50 -6.20 -6.42
C ALA A 460 11.89 -5.53 -7.67
N HIS A 461 10.74 -4.87 -7.47
CA HIS A 461 10.15 -4.04 -8.51
C HIS A 461 11.00 -2.79 -8.78
N THR A 462 10.72 -2.10 -9.89
CA THR A 462 11.39 -0.86 -10.26
C THR A 462 10.45 0.35 -10.16
N THR A 463 11.03 1.53 -10.13
CA THR A 463 10.27 2.79 -10.22
C THR A 463 10.09 3.27 -11.65
N ASN A 464 10.50 2.47 -12.62
CA ASN A 464 10.46 2.82 -14.03
C ASN A 464 9.00 2.94 -14.54
N PRO A 465 8.74 3.83 -15.50
CA PRO A 465 7.43 3.91 -16.13
C PRO A 465 7.12 2.66 -16.94
N VAL A 466 5.86 2.50 -17.30
CA VAL A 466 5.38 1.34 -18.09
C VAL A 466 4.86 1.80 -19.46
N PRO A 467 4.92 0.94 -20.48
CA PRO A 467 4.39 1.27 -21.80
C PRO A 467 2.85 1.33 -21.79
N PHE A 468 2.29 2.16 -22.65
CA PHE A 468 0.87 2.15 -23.00
C PHE A 468 0.74 2.25 -24.52
N VAL A 469 0.20 1.22 -25.17
CA VAL A 469 0.05 1.11 -26.62
C VAL A 469 -1.43 1.00 -26.96
N ALA A 470 -1.91 1.82 -27.92
CA ALA A 470 -3.30 1.88 -28.37
C ALA A 470 -3.48 1.24 -29.75
N VAL A 471 -3.80 -0.04 -29.80
CA VAL A 471 -3.92 -0.82 -31.04
C VAL A 471 -5.35 -0.75 -31.60
N ASN A 472 -5.47 -0.40 -32.86
CA ASN A 472 -6.75 -0.32 -33.62
C ASN A 472 -7.78 0.64 -33.00
N CYS A 473 -7.33 1.75 -32.41
CA CYS A 473 -8.20 2.72 -31.74
C CYS A 473 -8.72 3.84 -32.67
N GLY A 474 -8.45 3.79 -33.97
CA GLY A 474 -8.89 4.73 -35.00
C GLY A 474 -7.71 5.36 -35.74
N GLU A 475 -8.02 5.92 -36.96
CA GLU A 475 -7.02 6.66 -37.72
C GLU A 475 -6.71 8.01 -37.06
N GLY A 476 -5.43 8.36 -36.99
CA GLY A 476 -4.99 9.65 -36.44
C GLY A 476 -5.11 9.79 -34.94
N VAL A 477 -5.35 8.70 -34.17
CA VAL A 477 -5.32 8.73 -32.74
C VAL A 477 -3.92 9.08 -32.24
N GLU A 478 -3.84 10.07 -31.33
CA GLU A 478 -2.63 10.46 -30.64
C GLU A 478 -2.80 10.21 -29.15
N LEU A 479 -1.72 9.84 -28.48
CA LEU A 479 -1.67 9.71 -27.04
C LEU A 479 -0.99 10.94 -26.41
N ARG A 480 -1.44 11.32 -25.22
CA ARG A 480 -0.79 12.33 -24.40
C ARG A 480 0.37 11.71 -23.61
N ASP A 481 1.39 12.52 -23.37
CA ASP A 481 2.49 12.17 -22.46
C ASP A 481 2.15 12.48 -21.00
N GLY A 482 2.95 11.94 -20.07
CA GLY A 482 2.83 12.20 -18.65
C GLY A 482 1.58 11.59 -18.01
N GLY A 483 1.04 10.52 -18.61
CA GLY A 483 -0.08 9.76 -18.05
C GLY A 483 0.31 8.89 -16.86
N LYS A 484 -0.72 8.33 -16.21
CA LYS A 484 -0.62 7.47 -15.04
C LYS A 484 -1.51 6.24 -15.21
N LEU A 485 -1.33 5.23 -14.38
CA LEU A 485 -2.18 4.03 -14.41
C LEU A 485 -3.67 4.35 -14.25
N CYS A 486 -4.03 5.33 -13.44
CA CYS A 486 -5.41 5.75 -13.24
C CYS A 486 -6.10 6.36 -14.49
N ASP A 487 -5.34 6.68 -15.52
CA ASP A 487 -5.87 7.25 -16.78
C ASP A 487 -6.40 6.16 -17.72
N ILE A 488 -6.11 4.89 -17.45
CA ILE A 488 -6.48 3.75 -18.29
C ILE A 488 -8.00 3.52 -18.30
N ALA A 489 -8.66 3.52 -17.13
CA ALA A 489 -10.12 3.33 -17.08
C ALA A 489 -10.88 4.44 -17.83
N PRO A 490 -10.59 5.75 -17.66
CA PRO A 490 -11.18 6.80 -18.48
C PRO A 490 -10.94 6.61 -19.99
N THR A 491 -9.75 6.12 -20.37
CA THR A 491 -9.44 5.82 -21.79
C THR A 491 -10.30 4.68 -22.32
N MET A 492 -10.47 3.62 -21.55
CA MET A 492 -11.33 2.50 -21.93
C MET A 492 -12.80 2.93 -22.03
N LEU A 493 -13.30 3.76 -21.08
CA LEU A 493 -14.67 4.28 -21.13
C LEU A 493 -14.91 5.13 -22.37
N GLN A 494 -13.96 5.97 -22.78
CA GLN A 494 -14.05 6.74 -24.02
C GLN A 494 -14.24 5.81 -25.24
N MET A 495 -13.50 4.71 -25.32
CA MET A 495 -13.64 3.73 -26.40
C MET A 495 -14.94 2.92 -26.35
N LEU A 496 -15.53 2.78 -25.16
CA LEU A 496 -16.86 2.20 -24.96
C LEU A 496 -18.00 3.19 -25.25
N GLY A 497 -17.70 4.46 -25.53
CA GLY A 497 -18.69 5.52 -25.75
C GLY A 497 -19.40 5.96 -24.48
N LEU A 498 -18.76 5.83 -23.33
CA LEU A 498 -19.28 6.26 -22.03
C LEU A 498 -18.51 7.48 -21.51
N ASP A 499 -19.25 8.42 -20.93
CA ASP A 499 -18.64 9.48 -20.12
C ASP A 499 -18.08 8.87 -18.83
N LYS A 500 -16.95 9.38 -18.33
CA LYS A 500 -16.38 8.93 -17.06
C LYS A 500 -17.21 9.47 -15.89
N PRO A 501 -17.40 8.69 -14.80
CA PRO A 501 -18.06 9.18 -13.59
C PRO A 501 -17.21 10.24 -12.89
N ALA A 502 -17.85 11.07 -12.06
CA ALA A 502 -17.18 12.18 -11.35
C ALA A 502 -16.06 11.73 -10.41
N GLU A 503 -16.18 10.54 -9.85
CA GLU A 503 -15.19 9.94 -8.96
C GLU A 503 -13.89 9.56 -9.67
N MET A 504 -13.92 9.30 -10.97
CA MET A 504 -12.70 9.06 -11.76
C MET A 504 -12.02 10.40 -12.05
N THR A 505 -10.92 10.69 -11.37
CA THR A 505 -10.10 11.89 -11.59
C THR A 505 -9.09 11.72 -12.70
N GLY A 506 -8.81 10.49 -13.13
CA GLY A 506 -7.96 10.19 -14.28
C GLY A 506 -8.49 10.86 -15.57
N VAL A 507 -7.60 11.09 -16.51
CA VAL A 507 -7.89 11.73 -17.79
C VAL A 507 -7.53 10.78 -18.93
N SER A 508 -8.40 10.61 -19.91
CA SER A 508 -8.10 9.75 -21.06
C SER A 508 -6.70 10.03 -21.64
N LEU A 509 -5.99 8.96 -21.98
CA LEU A 509 -4.70 9.03 -22.67
C LEU A 509 -4.84 9.36 -24.15
N ILE A 510 -6.03 9.14 -24.74
CA ILE A 510 -6.35 9.53 -26.11
C ILE A 510 -6.71 11.02 -26.12
N LYS A 511 -6.01 11.79 -27.01
CA LYS A 511 -6.24 13.21 -27.20
C LYS A 511 -7.55 13.50 -27.92
#